data_6208cbdfcc879ee180fa05412899d6b0
#
_entry.id   6208cbdfcc879ee180fa05412899d6b0
#
_cell.length_a   1.000
_cell.length_b   1.000
_cell.length_c   1.000
_cell.angle_alpha   90.00
_cell.angle_beta   90.00
_cell.angle_gamma   90.00
#
_symmetry.space_group_name_H-M   'P 1'
#
loop_
_entity.id
_entity.type
_entity.pdbx_description
1 polymer ?
#
loop_
_entity_poly.entity_id
_entity_poly.type
_entity_poly.pdbx_seq_one_letter_code
_entity_poly.pdbx_strand_id
1 'polypeptide(L)'
;MNKKLNYCLLFMFAIGSQIRLSAQDLHFSQYFNSPLLVNPANTGFIPEGDHRLGINYRNQWASIGNPYKTFSIFGDGQFFGERFENGWLGMGGALLRDVAGSGNLTTTRAFGSVAYHQAVGFGSLVSAGFNLSYVNKRVDFTKLTFDNQWNGKFFDISAPSGEPFVTNQVSYFSLQAGVNYAYFPNENTYLNIGFSASNINRPNESFFTDGLVDTRIATRLTTFLNGSFRASDAWILNPNVYVSKMTTTWEIVAGGTGQRDLSGNGNTQLIMGAYYRVNDALLPVVGLQKSGYKFTFSYDATASSLRNYNQSRGAYEMSIVKQGLIDKTKGIKCPAVRF
;
A
#
# COMPACT_ATOMS: atom_id res chain seq x y z
N MET A 1 -44.67 -35.90 2.23
CA MET A 1 -43.63 -34.92 1.84
C MET A 1 -42.81 -34.57 3.07
N ASN A 2 -41.55 -34.99 3.11
CA ASN A 2 -40.77 -35.21 4.33
C ASN A 2 -40.36 -33.92 5.06
N LYS A 3 -40.92 -33.66 6.27
CA LYS A 3 -40.52 -32.60 7.18
C LYS A 3 -39.00 -32.63 7.49
N LYS A 4 -38.36 -33.80 7.49
CA LYS A 4 -36.90 -33.95 7.68
C LYS A 4 -36.05 -33.35 6.56
N LEU A 5 -36.54 -33.32 5.32
CA LEU A 5 -35.82 -32.72 4.18
C LEU A 5 -35.83 -31.18 4.27
N ASN A 6 -36.91 -30.60 4.78
CA ASN A 6 -37.00 -29.15 4.97
C ASN A 6 -36.10 -28.67 6.10
N TYR A 7 -35.89 -29.44 7.17
CA TYR A 7 -34.92 -29.07 8.23
C TYR A 7 -33.45 -29.18 7.77
N CYS A 8 -33.10 -30.15 6.90
CA CYS A 8 -31.77 -30.21 6.29
C CYS A 8 -31.52 -29.05 5.34
N LEU A 9 -32.51 -28.63 4.55
CA LEU A 9 -32.41 -27.46 3.67
C LEU A 9 -32.29 -26.13 4.47
N LEU A 10 -33.06 -25.99 5.55
CA LEU A 10 -32.94 -24.82 6.45
C LEU A 10 -31.59 -24.80 7.16
N PHE A 11 -31.07 -25.96 7.57
CA PHE A 11 -29.75 -26.05 8.22
C PHE A 11 -28.59 -25.79 7.24
N MET A 12 -28.71 -26.22 5.97
CA MET A 12 -27.75 -25.85 4.91
C MET A 12 -27.80 -24.37 4.55
N PHE A 13 -28.98 -23.73 4.61
CA PHE A 13 -29.11 -22.29 4.35
C PHE A 13 -28.55 -21.42 5.50
N ALA A 14 -28.63 -21.91 6.74
CA ALA A 14 -28.09 -21.25 7.93
C ALA A 14 -26.53 -21.28 8.01
N ILE A 15 -25.88 -22.23 7.32
CA ILE A 15 -24.42 -22.35 7.27
C ILE A 15 -23.82 -21.46 6.17
N GLY A 16 -24.63 -20.97 5.20
CA GLY A 16 -24.19 -20.27 3.99
C GLY A 16 -23.92 -18.77 4.10
N SER A 17 -24.19 -18.09 5.23
CA SER A 17 -24.13 -16.62 5.27
C SER A 17 -23.25 -16.04 6.40
N GLN A 18 -22.03 -16.53 6.52
CA GLN A 18 -20.98 -15.75 7.17
C GLN A 18 -20.30 -14.86 6.11
N ILE A 19 -20.97 -13.79 5.70
CA ILE A 19 -20.31 -12.69 4.99
C ILE A 19 -19.36 -12.05 6.01
N ARG A 20 -18.12 -12.52 6.02
CA ARG A 20 -17.06 -11.85 6.78
C ARG A 20 -16.70 -10.61 5.99
N LEU A 21 -17.22 -9.45 6.39
CA LEU A 21 -16.74 -8.16 5.94
C LEU A 21 -15.30 -8.03 6.44
N SER A 22 -14.36 -8.24 5.56
CA SER A 22 -12.94 -8.07 5.86
C SER A 22 -12.56 -6.65 5.42
N ALA A 23 -12.32 -5.77 6.39
CA ALA A 23 -11.81 -4.44 6.11
C ALA A 23 -10.35 -4.56 5.63
N GLN A 24 -10.09 -4.08 4.42
CA GLN A 24 -8.73 -3.95 3.88
C GLN A 24 -8.11 -2.67 4.42
N ASP A 25 -6.83 -2.73 4.80
CA ASP A 25 -6.05 -1.54 5.14
C ASP A 25 -5.70 -0.76 3.85
N LEU A 26 -5.41 0.53 4.01
CA LEU A 26 -5.06 1.41 2.90
C LEU A 26 -3.81 0.92 2.16
N HIS A 27 -3.91 0.79 0.85
CA HIS A 27 -2.79 0.41 0.00
C HIS A 27 -2.87 1.07 -1.38
N PHE A 28 -1.71 1.23 -2.01
CA PHE A 28 -1.59 1.64 -3.41
C PHE A 28 -1.37 0.42 -4.29
N SER A 29 -1.95 0.42 -5.48
CA SER A 29 -1.67 -0.59 -6.50
C SER A 29 -0.21 -0.55 -6.94
N GLN A 30 0.36 0.66 -7.01
CA GLN A 30 1.79 0.90 -7.24
C GLN A 30 2.59 0.83 -5.92
N TYR A 31 2.49 -0.28 -5.17
CA TYR A 31 3.16 -0.46 -3.87
C TYR A 31 4.68 -0.22 -3.95
N PHE A 32 5.30 -0.48 -5.10
CA PHE A 32 6.72 -0.24 -5.34
C PHE A 32 7.10 1.26 -5.38
N ASN A 33 6.14 2.18 -5.55
CA ASN A 33 6.32 3.62 -5.44
C ASN A 33 5.95 4.18 -4.05
N SER A 34 5.55 3.30 -3.10
CA SER A 34 5.24 3.66 -1.71
C SER A 34 5.99 2.76 -0.71
N PRO A 35 7.33 2.65 -0.82
CA PRO A 35 8.11 1.64 -0.14
C PRO A 35 8.04 1.70 1.39
N LEU A 36 7.90 2.90 1.98
CA LEU A 36 7.80 3.09 3.43
C LEU A 36 6.49 2.53 4.01
N LEU A 37 5.40 2.53 3.21
CA LEU A 37 4.12 1.94 3.60
C LEU A 37 4.16 0.41 3.61
N VAL A 38 4.95 -0.16 2.70
CA VAL A 38 5.07 -1.61 2.54
C VAL A 38 5.91 -2.22 3.68
N ASN A 39 7.09 -1.64 3.94
CA ASN A 39 8.03 -2.17 4.92
C ASN A 39 8.92 -1.04 5.45
N PRO A 40 8.99 -0.80 6.77
CA PRO A 40 9.87 0.22 7.34
C PRO A 40 11.35 -0.02 7.07
N ALA A 41 11.78 -1.27 6.84
CA ALA A 41 13.15 -1.59 6.42
C ALA A 41 13.52 -1.07 5.02
N ASN A 42 12.57 -0.50 4.26
CA ASN A 42 12.84 0.21 3.00
C ASN A 42 13.19 1.69 3.21
N THR A 43 13.11 2.21 4.44
CA THR A 43 13.40 3.62 4.74
C THR A 43 14.89 3.89 4.57
N GLY A 44 15.27 4.84 3.69
CA GLY A 44 16.67 5.09 3.35
C GLY A 44 17.32 3.99 2.49
N PHE A 45 16.54 3.01 2.02
CA PHE A 45 16.98 2.03 1.04
C PHE A 45 16.68 2.61 -0.37
N ILE A 46 17.62 3.41 -0.89
CA ILE A 46 17.42 4.24 -2.09
C ILE A 46 18.46 3.86 -3.14
N PRO A 47 18.07 3.09 -4.20
CA PRO A 47 18.99 2.57 -5.19
C PRO A 47 19.75 3.63 -6.00
N GLU A 48 19.14 4.78 -6.27
CA GLU A 48 19.68 5.79 -7.20
C GLU A 48 20.07 7.10 -6.49
N GLY A 49 20.19 7.09 -5.15
CA GLY A 49 20.51 8.32 -4.43
C GLY A 49 20.68 8.11 -2.94
N ASP A 50 20.77 9.22 -2.22
CA ASP A 50 20.81 9.29 -0.75
C ASP A 50 19.52 9.85 -0.15
N HIS A 51 18.63 10.41 -0.98
CA HIS A 51 17.31 10.90 -0.57
C HIS A 51 16.24 10.59 -1.62
N ARG A 52 15.00 10.47 -1.14
CA ARG A 52 13.83 10.23 -1.97
C ARG A 52 12.65 11.03 -1.45
N LEU A 53 11.88 11.63 -2.37
CA LEU A 53 10.60 12.26 -2.13
C LEU A 53 9.58 11.67 -3.08
N GLY A 54 8.37 11.42 -2.62
CA GLY A 54 7.33 10.86 -3.47
C GLY A 54 5.93 11.38 -3.14
N ILE A 55 5.11 11.47 -4.16
CA ILE A 55 3.70 11.83 -4.09
C ILE A 55 2.93 10.77 -4.86
N ASN A 56 1.85 10.25 -4.25
CA ASN A 56 0.96 9.29 -4.89
C ASN A 56 -0.48 9.77 -4.75
N TYR A 57 -1.25 9.58 -5.82
CA TYR A 57 -2.68 9.83 -5.86
C TYR A 57 -3.39 8.64 -6.49
N ARG A 58 -4.44 8.16 -5.82
CA ARG A 58 -5.31 7.08 -6.30
C ARG A 58 -6.77 7.53 -6.24
N ASN A 59 -7.51 7.24 -7.30
CA ASN A 59 -8.95 7.44 -7.34
C ASN A 59 -9.61 6.14 -7.81
N GLN A 60 -10.33 5.49 -6.89
CA GLN A 60 -10.98 4.22 -7.14
C GLN A 60 -12.48 4.42 -7.28
N TRP A 61 -13.07 3.70 -8.24
CA TRP A 61 -14.50 3.74 -8.54
C TRP A 61 -15.06 5.13 -8.84
N ALA A 62 -14.30 5.93 -9.60
CA ALA A 62 -14.71 7.27 -10.01
C ALA A 62 -16.04 7.29 -10.81
N SER A 63 -16.44 6.16 -11.39
CA SER A 63 -17.70 5.99 -12.14
C SER A 63 -18.89 5.59 -11.27
N ILE A 64 -18.68 5.26 -10.00
CA ILE A 64 -19.72 4.92 -9.02
C ILE A 64 -19.86 6.14 -8.10
N GLY A 65 -21.04 6.62 -7.81
CA GLY A 65 -21.34 7.91 -7.18
C GLY A 65 -20.50 8.35 -5.96
N ASN A 66 -19.80 7.43 -5.29
CA ASN A 66 -18.95 7.71 -4.12
C ASN A 66 -17.52 7.17 -4.31
N PRO A 67 -16.64 7.87 -5.02
CA PRO A 67 -15.28 7.42 -5.28
C PRO A 67 -14.44 7.40 -4.01
N TYR A 68 -13.49 6.44 -3.95
CA TYR A 68 -12.46 6.40 -2.92
C TYR A 68 -11.23 7.15 -3.42
N LYS A 69 -10.75 8.12 -2.66
CA LYS A 69 -9.62 8.99 -3.02
C LYS A 69 -8.53 8.88 -1.98
N THR A 70 -7.38 8.40 -2.40
CA THR A 70 -6.20 8.28 -1.55
C THR A 70 -5.10 9.20 -2.06
N PHE A 71 -4.51 9.97 -1.17
CA PHE A 71 -3.35 10.83 -1.43
C PHE A 71 -2.27 10.51 -0.42
N SER A 72 -1.01 10.45 -0.86
CA SER A 72 0.13 10.37 0.05
C SER A 72 1.30 11.21 -0.42
N ILE A 73 2.06 11.71 0.55
CA ILE A 73 3.38 12.31 0.36
C ILE A 73 4.34 11.63 1.34
N PHE A 74 5.53 11.28 0.87
CA PHE A 74 6.56 10.68 1.70
C PHE A 74 7.94 11.21 1.35
N GLY A 75 8.86 11.11 2.30
CA GLY A 75 10.25 11.42 2.10
C GLY A 75 11.13 10.60 3.02
N ASP A 76 12.29 10.19 2.53
CA ASP A 76 13.29 9.47 3.29
C ASP A 76 14.71 9.74 2.78
N GLY A 77 15.68 9.45 3.61
CA GLY A 77 17.09 9.67 3.29
C GLY A 77 18.04 8.78 4.07
N GLN A 78 19.28 8.78 3.63
CA GLN A 78 20.41 8.07 4.24
C GLN A 78 21.18 9.01 5.15
N PHE A 79 21.47 8.57 6.38
CA PHE A 79 22.16 9.35 7.40
C PHE A 79 23.29 8.53 8.04
N PHE A 80 24.28 9.23 8.58
CA PHE A 80 25.37 8.65 9.39
C PHE A 80 26.17 7.52 8.72
N GLY A 81 26.14 7.42 7.40
CA GLY A 81 26.88 6.37 6.69
C GLY A 81 28.40 6.44 6.82
N GLU A 82 28.96 7.55 7.34
CA GLU A 82 30.38 7.68 7.66
C GLU A 82 30.72 7.15 9.07
N ARG A 83 29.71 6.98 9.93
CA ARG A 83 29.87 6.52 11.30
C ARG A 83 29.80 5.01 11.45
N PHE A 84 29.23 4.32 10.47
CA PHE A 84 29.05 2.88 10.48
C PHE A 84 29.95 2.22 9.44
N GLU A 85 30.69 1.22 9.83
CA GLU A 85 31.46 0.41 8.90
C GLU A 85 30.50 -0.42 8.03
N ASN A 86 30.48 -0.11 6.73
CA ASN A 86 29.63 -0.78 5.73
C ASN A 86 28.12 -0.71 6.01
N GLY A 87 27.66 0.33 6.72
CA GLY A 87 26.25 0.51 7.05
C GLY A 87 25.80 1.97 7.00
N TRP A 88 24.51 2.20 7.18
CA TRP A 88 23.90 3.53 7.33
C TRP A 88 22.55 3.45 8.04
N LEU A 89 22.09 4.60 8.54
CA LEU A 89 20.77 4.78 9.10
C LEU A 89 19.86 5.41 8.04
N GLY A 90 18.69 4.82 7.80
CA GLY A 90 17.61 5.40 7.04
C GLY A 90 16.63 6.10 7.96
N MET A 91 16.21 7.31 7.62
CA MET A 91 15.18 8.06 8.34
C MET A 91 14.20 8.67 7.35
N GLY A 92 12.92 8.68 7.70
CA GLY A 92 11.90 9.20 6.82
C GLY A 92 10.53 9.29 7.48
N GLY A 93 9.54 9.66 6.67
CA GLY A 93 8.16 9.71 7.12
C GLY A 93 7.19 9.91 5.97
N ALA A 94 5.91 9.83 6.26
CA ALA A 94 4.87 10.09 5.30
C ALA A 94 3.60 10.65 5.95
N LEU A 95 2.81 11.34 5.12
CA LEU A 95 1.44 11.74 5.37
C LEU A 95 0.55 11.06 4.34
N LEU A 96 -0.56 10.51 4.78
CA LEU A 96 -1.51 9.81 3.95
C LEU A 96 -2.91 10.25 4.33
N ARG A 97 -3.74 10.52 3.33
CA ARG A 97 -5.16 10.83 3.51
C ARG A 97 -5.97 10.00 2.55
N ASP A 98 -6.98 9.33 3.09
CA ASP A 98 -7.95 8.56 2.35
C ASP A 98 -9.36 9.04 2.68
N VAL A 99 -10.21 9.10 1.67
CA VAL A 99 -11.63 9.45 1.81
C VAL A 99 -12.46 8.39 1.10
N ALA A 100 -13.32 7.72 1.83
CA ALA A 100 -14.08 6.58 1.35
C ALA A 100 -15.59 6.71 1.61
N GLY A 101 -16.38 6.32 0.63
CA GLY A 101 -17.83 6.12 0.76
C GLY A 101 -18.65 7.41 0.95
N SER A 102 -19.97 7.24 1.09
CA SER A 102 -20.96 8.32 1.19
C SER A 102 -20.82 9.16 2.46
N GLY A 103 -20.46 8.54 3.58
CA GLY A 103 -20.19 9.21 4.86
C GLY A 103 -18.84 9.94 4.91
N ASN A 104 -18.11 10.05 3.78
CA ASN A 104 -16.77 10.63 3.73
C ASN A 104 -15.87 10.12 4.87
N LEU A 105 -15.87 8.79 5.09
CA LEU A 105 -14.95 8.19 6.06
C LEU A 105 -13.53 8.60 5.68
N THR A 106 -12.99 9.55 6.43
CA THR A 106 -11.66 10.12 6.19
C THR A 106 -10.67 9.50 7.15
N THR A 107 -9.64 8.83 6.61
CA THR A 107 -8.49 8.34 7.36
C THR A 107 -7.30 9.23 7.06
N THR A 108 -6.73 9.86 8.09
CA THR A 108 -5.46 10.60 8.01
C THR A 108 -4.42 9.85 8.82
N ARG A 109 -3.30 9.50 8.19
CA ARG A 109 -2.18 8.80 8.83
C ARG A 109 -0.90 9.61 8.64
N ALA A 110 -0.23 9.91 9.74
CA ALA A 110 1.11 10.48 9.75
C ALA A 110 2.06 9.49 10.42
N PHE A 111 3.24 9.24 9.85
CA PHE A 111 4.20 8.36 10.48
C PHE A 111 5.66 8.80 10.29
N GLY A 112 6.47 8.46 11.28
CA GLY A 112 7.93 8.49 11.20
C GLY A 112 8.47 7.07 11.11
N SER A 113 9.53 6.90 10.35
CA SER A 113 10.17 5.61 10.07
C SER A 113 11.67 5.71 10.21
N VAL A 114 12.26 4.67 10.79
CA VAL A 114 13.72 4.53 10.93
C VAL A 114 14.13 3.12 10.56
N ALA A 115 15.26 2.97 9.86
CA ALA A 115 15.82 1.68 9.49
C ALA A 115 17.35 1.70 9.62
N TYR A 116 17.92 0.55 9.95
CA TYR A 116 19.35 0.32 9.91
C TYR A 116 19.68 -0.66 8.79
N HIS A 117 20.71 -0.33 8.02
CA HIS A 117 21.18 -1.11 6.88
C HIS A 117 22.62 -1.51 7.09
N GLN A 118 22.92 -2.79 6.93
CA GLN A 118 24.26 -3.34 7.10
C GLN A 118 24.63 -4.22 5.91
N ALA A 119 25.70 -3.90 5.21
CA ALA A 119 26.31 -4.81 4.25
C ALA A 119 27.00 -5.95 5.02
N VAL A 120 26.67 -7.19 4.65
CA VAL A 120 27.20 -8.41 5.31
C VAL A 120 28.19 -9.17 4.43
N GLY A 121 28.68 -8.54 3.38
CA GLY A 121 29.62 -9.12 2.41
C GLY A 121 28.96 -9.92 1.30
N PHE A 122 29.76 -10.40 0.33
CA PHE A 122 29.32 -11.23 -0.81
C PHE A 122 28.13 -10.64 -1.59
N GLY A 123 28.06 -9.32 -1.75
CA GLY A 123 26.94 -8.68 -2.43
C GLY A 123 25.62 -8.82 -1.69
N SER A 124 25.65 -8.84 -0.36
CA SER A 124 24.48 -8.99 0.50
C SER A 124 24.31 -7.82 1.46
N LEU A 125 23.07 -7.44 1.70
CA LEU A 125 22.69 -6.38 2.63
C LEU A 125 21.46 -6.79 3.43
N VAL A 126 21.53 -6.61 4.74
CA VAL A 126 20.42 -6.85 5.68
C VAL A 126 19.95 -5.51 6.20
N SER A 127 18.63 -5.37 6.35
CA SER A 127 18.01 -4.17 6.89
C SER A 127 16.94 -4.53 7.90
N ALA A 128 16.81 -3.73 8.96
CA ALA A 128 15.73 -3.81 9.91
C ALA A 128 15.16 -2.39 10.14
N GLY A 129 13.86 -2.28 10.25
CA GLY A 129 13.21 -0.98 10.39
C GLY A 129 11.97 -1.01 11.28
N PHE A 130 11.63 0.18 11.78
CA PHE A 130 10.51 0.42 12.64
C PHE A 130 9.78 1.69 12.22
N ASN A 131 8.45 1.70 12.39
CA ASN A 131 7.57 2.81 12.03
C ASN A 131 6.56 3.05 13.17
N LEU A 132 6.42 4.30 13.57
CA LEU A 132 5.39 4.76 14.48
C LEU A 132 4.43 5.66 13.71
N SER A 133 3.16 5.27 13.67
CA SER A 133 2.09 6.00 13.00
C SER A 133 1.09 6.56 14.00
N TYR A 134 0.65 7.78 13.77
CA TYR A 134 -0.59 8.34 14.32
C TYR A 134 -1.67 8.27 13.26
N VAL A 135 -2.80 7.67 13.59
CA VAL A 135 -3.96 7.49 12.71
C VAL A 135 -5.15 8.23 13.32
N ASN A 136 -5.81 9.03 12.51
CA ASN A 136 -7.07 9.68 12.82
C ASN A 136 -8.11 9.26 11.79
N LYS A 137 -9.25 8.73 12.24
CA LYS A 137 -10.40 8.41 11.40
C LYS A 137 -11.58 9.26 11.80
N ARG A 138 -12.27 9.79 10.80
CA ARG A 138 -13.46 10.63 10.99
C ARG A 138 -14.53 10.24 9.98
N VAL A 139 -15.78 10.18 10.42
CA VAL A 139 -16.96 9.94 9.60
C VAL A 139 -17.92 11.13 9.70
N ASP A 140 -18.55 11.48 8.60
CA ASP A 140 -19.58 12.52 8.55
C ASP A 140 -20.97 11.86 8.55
N PHE A 141 -21.56 11.70 9.71
CA PHE A 141 -22.86 11.05 9.87
C PHE A 141 -24.00 11.85 9.23
N THR A 142 -23.83 13.15 9.00
CA THR A 142 -24.88 13.99 8.38
C THR A 142 -25.09 13.63 6.90
N LYS A 143 -24.16 12.91 6.30
CA LYS A 143 -24.25 12.42 4.90
C LYS A 143 -24.76 11.00 4.80
N LEU A 144 -25.04 10.35 5.90
CA LEU A 144 -25.57 8.99 5.97
C LEU A 144 -27.06 9.02 6.24
N THR A 145 -27.76 8.03 5.73
CA THR A 145 -29.16 7.75 6.05
C THR A 145 -29.25 6.36 6.66
N PHE A 146 -30.11 6.22 7.67
CA PHE A 146 -30.26 5.00 8.47
C PHE A 146 -31.69 4.51 8.39
N ASP A 147 -31.91 3.22 8.55
CA ASP A 147 -33.22 2.56 8.38
C ASP A 147 -34.32 3.21 9.21
N ASN A 148 -34.01 3.67 10.44
CA ASN A 148 -34.97 4.38 11.32
C ASN A 148 -35.43 5.72 10.78
N GLN A 149 -34.74 6.28 9.80
CA GLN A 149 -35.10 7.54 9.13
C GLN A 149 -36.02 7.34 7.93
N TRP A 150 -36.36 6.07 7.59
CA TRP A 150 -37.30 5.76 6.51
C TRP A 150 -38.76 5.86 7.01
N ASN A 151 -39.52 6.82 6.50
CA ASN A 151 -40.91 7.04 6.94
C ASN A 151 -41.96 6.31 6.08
N GLY A 152 -41.54 5.37 5.23
CA GLY A 152 -42.38 4.61 4.29
C GLY A 152 -42.49 5.22 2.90
N LYS A 153 -41.98 6.45 2.68
CA LYS A 153 -41.98 7.14 1.38
C LYS A 153 -40.63 7.74 1.02
N PHE A 154 -39.91 8.31 1.97
CA PHE A 154 -38.60 8.92 1.79
C PHE A 154 -37.80 8.87 3.09
N PHE A 155 -36.50 9.10 2.99
CA PHE A 155 -35.63 9.25 4.15
C PHE A 155 -35.77 10.65 4.75
N ASP A 156 -36.22 10.74 6.00
CA ASP A 156 -36.29 11.99 6.76
C ASP A 156 -35.00 12.17 7.59
N ILE A 157 -34.07 12.98 7.10
CA ILE A 157 -32.79 13.25 7.73
C ILE A 157 -32.93 13.94 9.11
N SER A 158 -34.10 14.56 9.38
CA SER A 158 -34.38 15.20 10.68
C SER A 158 -34.80 14.18 11.75
N ALA A 159 -35.23 12.98 11.33
CA ALA A 159 -35.57 11.91 12.27
C ALA A 159 -34.31 11.32 12.93
N PRO A 160 -34.37 10.92 14.22
CA PRO A 160 -33.26 10.29 14.91
C PRO A 160 -32.77 9.03 14.17
N SER A 161 -31.46 8.87 14.00
CA SER A 161 -30.87 7.70 13.35
C SER A 161 -31.11 6.40 14.11
N GLY A 162 -31.27 6.47 15.43
CA GLY A 162 -31.36 5.30 16.31
C GLY A 162 -30.04 4.57 16.54
N GLU A 163 -28.95 5.03 15.89
CA GLU A 163 -27.63 4.41 16.01
C GLU A 163 -26.88 4.92 17.24
N PRO A 164 -26.22 4.04 18.01
CA PRO A 164 -25.54 4.39 19.26
C PRO A 164 -24.14 4.98 19.01
N PHE A 165 -24.02 5.92 18.08
CA PHE A 165 -22.76 6.62 17.86
C PHE A 165 -22.39 7.51 19.04
N VAL A 166 -21.19 7.39 19.54
CA VAL A 166 -20.66 8.20 20.64
C VAL A 166 -19.72 9.27 20.15
N THR A 167 -18.98 8.97 19.10
CA THR A 167 -18.01 9.90 18.50
C THR A 167 -18.01 9.76 16.98
N ASN A 168 -17.77 10.86 16.29
CA ASN A 168 -17.55 10.88 14.85
C ASN A 168 -16.06 10.80 14.47
N GLN A 169 -15.18 10.66 15.48
CA GLN A 169 -13.74 10.64 15.28
C GLN A 169 -13.09 9.68 16.27
N VAL A 170 -12.12 8.91 15.77
CA VAL A 170 -11.27 8.03 16.57
C VAL A 170 -9.81 8.25 16.19
N SER A 171 -8.91 8.18 17.17
CA SER A 171 -7.47 8.32 16.97
C SER A 171 -6.71 7.28 17.74
N TYR A 172 -5.64 6.76 17.13
CA TYR A 172 -4.78 5.76 17.79
C TYR A 172 -3.36 5.79 17.22
N PHE A 173 -2.44 5.18 17.95
CA PHE A 173 -1.09 4.89 17.46
C PHE A 173 -1.00 3.47 16.94
N SER A 174 -0.30 3.30 15.82
CA SER A 174 0.00 2.00 15.22
C SER A 174 1.49 1.83 15.03
N LEU A 175 1.98 0.64 15.37
CA LEU A 175 3.38 0.23 15.25
C LEU A 175 3.54 -0.74 14.07
N GLN A 176 4.63 -0.55 13.33
CA GLN A 176 5.05 -1.47 12.27
C GLN A 176 6.55 -1.76 12.42
N ALA A 177 6.93 -3.02 12.25
CA ALA A 177 8.32 -3.44 12.16
C ALA A 177 8.54 -4.28 10.91
N GLY A 178 9.78 -4.32 10.42
CA GLY A 178 10.11 -5.12 9.26
C GLY A 178 11.59 -5.35 9.08
N VAL A 179 11.88 -6.36 8.27
CA VAL A 179 13.23 -6.76 7.89
C VAL A 179 13.32 -6.89 6.37
N ASN A 180 14.53 -6.77 5.85
CA ASN A 180 14.81 -6.80 4.43
C ASN A 180 16.14 -7.48 4.18
N TYR A 181 16.23 -8.28 3.13
CA TYR A 181 17.47 -8.87 2.65
C TYR A 181 17.61 -8.57 1.17
N ALA A 182 18.69 -7.91 0.79
CA ALA A 182 19.02 -7.62 -0.61
C ALA A 182 20.28 -8.39 -1.01
N TYR A 183 20.24 -8.99 -2.21
CA TYR A 183 21.32 -9.74 -2.82
C TYR A 183 21.64 -9.17 -4.20
N PHE A 184 22.89 -8.82 -4.42
CA PHE A 184 23.40 -8.20 -5.64
C PHE A 184 24.74 -8.82 -6.02
N PRO A 185 24.71 -10.04 -6.59
CA PRO A 185 25.91 -10.80 -6.92
C PRO A 185 26.81 -10.13 -7.96
N ASN A 186 26.22 -9.24 -8.77
CA ASN A 186 26.90 -8.50 -9.84
C ASN A 186 26.10 -7.22 -10.16
N GLU A 187 26.62 -6.38 -11.05
CA GLU A 187 26.01 -5.10 -11.46
C GLU A 187 24.72 -5.27 -12.28
N ASN A 188 24.45 -6.47 -12.80
CA ASN A 188 23.32 -6.76 -13.69
C ASN A 188 22.16 -7.43 -12.96
N THR A 189 22.33 -7.82 -11.70
CA THR A 189 21.34 -8.61 -10.96
C THR A 189 21.17 -8.06 -9.55
N TYR A 190 19.94 -7.78 -9.22
CA TYR A 190 19.53 -7.36 -7.87
C TYR A 190 18.26 -8.10 -7.49
N LEU A 191 18.24 -8.63 -6.28
CA LEU A 191 17.10 -9.29 -5.65
C LEU A 191 16.87 -8.69 -4.27
N ASN A 192 15.63 -8.48 -3.89
CA ASN A 192 15.28 -7.96 -2.57
C ASN A 192 14.01 -8.67 -2.07
N ILE A 193 14.11 -9.29 -0.91
CA ILE A 193 13.01 -9.91 -0.20
C ILE A 193 12.81 -9.20 1.13
N GLY A 194 11.56 -8.88 1.47
CA GLY A 194 11.23 -8.23 2.73
C GLY A 194 10.01 -8.82 3.39
N PHE A 195 10.00 -8.72 4.70
CA PHE A 195 8.88 -9.09 5.55
C PHE A 195 8.57 -7.97 6.53
N SER A 196 7.29 -7.64 6.73
CA SER A 196 6.86 -6.67 7.74
C SER A 196 5.56 -7.06 8.41
N ALA A 197 5.37 -6.57 9.64
CA ALA A 197 4.15 -6.69 10.41
C ALA A 197 3.67 -5.28 10.80
N SER A 198 2.47 -4.91 10.39
CA SER A 198 1.81 -3.65 10.75
C SER A 198 0.74 -3.89 11.81
N ASN A 199 0.37 -2.83 12.55
CA ASN A 199 -0.57 -2.91 13.67
C ASN A 199 -0.16 -3.94 14.75
N ILE A 200 1.14 -4.02 15.07
CA ILE A 200 1.69 -5.00 16.02
C ILE A 200 1.06 -4.80 17.41
N ASN A 201 0.80 -3.56 17.79
CA ASN A 201 0.18 -3.19 19.06
C ASN A 201 -1.36 -3.38 19.06
N ARG A 202 -1.97 -3.80 17.94
CA ARG A 202 -3.40 -4.07 17.78
C ARG A 202 -4.26 -2.97 18.41
N PRO A 203 -4.17 -1.70 17.94
CA PRO A 203 -4.89 -0.58 18.54
C PRO A 203 -6.40 -0.77 18.43
N ASN A 204 -7.15 -0.20 19.38
CA ASN A 204 -8.60 -0.17 19.31
C ASN A 204 -9.08 0.88 18.32
N GLU A 205 -10.08 0.50 17.50
CA GLU A 205 -10.76 1.40 16.58
C GLU A 205 -12.28 1.19 16.71
N SER A 206 -12.96 2.12 17.37
CA SER A 206 -14.42 2.07 17.52
C SER A 206 -15.01 3.47 17.55
N PHE A 207 -16.14 3.65 16.86
CA PHE A 207 -17.01 4.83 16.97
C PHE A 207 -18.13 4.61 17.99
N PHE A 208 -18.18 3.46 18.66
CA PHE A 208 -19.19 3.03 19.62
C PHE A 208 -18.58 2.77 20.99
N THR A 209 -19.39 2.84 22.04
CA THR A 209 -18.95 2.60 23.45
C THR A 209 -19.13 1.16 23.92
N ASP A 210 -19.90 0.36 23.22
CA ASP A 210 -20.24 -0.97 23.70
C ASP A 210 -19.02 -1.89 23.65
N GLY A 211 -18.42 -2.15 24.78
CA GLY A 211 -17.31 -3.07 24.97
C GLY A 211 -17.63 -4.56 24.68
N LEU A 212 -18.73 -4.85 23.97
CA LEU A 212 -19.20 -6.20 23.65
C LEU A 212 -18.49 -6.84 22.44
N VAL A 213 -17.84 -6.04 21.59
CA VAL A 213 -17.15 -6.51 20.38
C VAL A 213 -15.66 -6.16 20.44
N ASP A 214 -14.79 -7.10 20.10
CA ASP A 214 -13.35 -6.82 19.95
C ASP A 214 -13.13 -5.88 18.75
N THR A 215 -12.84 -4.62 19.03
CA THR A 215 -12.61 -3.55 18.03
C THR A 215 -11.13 -3.38 17.70
N ARG A 216 -10.26 -4.27 18.17
CA ARG A 216 -8.82 -4.20 17.91
C ARG A 216 -8.51 -4.52 16.47
N ILE A 217 -7.74 -3.64 15.85
CA ILE A 217 -7.26 -3.84 14.49
C ILE A 217 -6.32 -5.05 14.44
N ALA A 218 -6.59 -5.96 13.51
CA ALA A 218 -5.74 -7.13 13.33
C ALA A 218 -4.34 -6.75 12.80
N THR A 219 -3.34 -7.52 13.18
CA THR A 219 -2.00 -7.41 12.61
C THR A 219 -2.04 -7.80 11.13
N ARG A 220 -1.43 -6.96 10.29
CA ARG A 220 -1.23 -7.22 8.86
C ARG A 220 0.20 -7.68 8.63
N LEU A 221 0.37 -8.84 8.04
CA LEU A 221 1.65 -9.38 7.60
C LEU A 221 1.83 -9.09 6.11
N THR A 222 3.01 -8.60 5.75
CA THR A 222 3.34 -8.27 4.35
C THR A 222 4.69 -8.88 3.99
N THR A 223 4.75 -9.51 2.83
CA THR A 223 6.00 -10.04 2.24
C THR A 223 6.07 -9.56 0.80
N PHE A 224 7.26 -9.23 0.34
CA PHE A 224 7.49 -8.91 -1.07
C PHE A 224 8.80 -9.52 -1.55
N LEU A 225 8.86 -9.76 -2.86
CA LEU A 225 10.06 -10.12 -3.59
C LEU A 225 10.16 -9.20 -4.81
N ASN A 226 11.25 -8.45 -4.89
CA ASN A 226 11.55 -7.56 -6.00
C ASN A 226 12.84 -8.05 -6.67
N GLY A 227 12.80 -8.14 -8.00
CA GLY A 227 13.98 -8.38 -8.83
C GLY A 227 14.28 -7.19 -9.72
N SER A 228 15.54 -7.02 -10.10
CA SER A 228 15.96 -6.13 -11.17
C SER A 228 17.08 -6.80 -11.94
N PHE A 229 16.93 -6.91 -13.26
CA PHE A 229 17.85 -7.63 -14.14
C PHE A 229 18.13 -6.81 -15.39
N ARG A 230 19.40 -6.55 -15.66
CA ARG A 230 19.84 -5.94 -16.93
C ARG A 230 19.79 -7.02 -18.02
N ALA A 231 18.74 -6.97 -18.84
CA ALA A 231 18.53 -7.93 -19.93
C ALA A 231 19.37 -7.59 -21.18
N SER A 232 19.68 -6.29 -21.37
CA SER A 232 20.57 -5.79 -22.42
C SER A 232 21.04 -4.37 -22.05
N ASP A 233 21.87 -3.76 -22.89
CA ASP A 233 22.30 -2.36 -22.70
C ASP A 233 21.14 -1.36 -22.76
N ALA A 234 20.03 -1.74 -23.37
CA ALA A 234 18.85 -0.88 -23.52
C ALA A 234 17.69 -1.26 -22.59
N TRP A 235 17.75 -2.40 -21.87
CA TRP A 235 16.61 -2.90 -21.10
C TRP A 235 16.99 -3.41 -19.73
N ILE A 236 16.24 -2.95 -18.71
CA ILE A 236 16.20 -3.53 -17.36
C ILE A 236 14.79 -4.06 -17.12
N LEU A 237 14.69 -5.27 -16.59
CA LEU A 237 13.44 -5.94 -16.24
C LEU A 237 13.30 -6.00 -14.71
N ASN A 238 12.13 -5.62 -14.20
CA ASN A 238 11.86 -5.57 -12.76
C ASN A 238 10.62 -6.43 -12.42
N PRO A 239 10.76 -7.75 -12.27
CA PRO A 239 9.69 -8.60 -11.76
C PRO A 239 9.47 -8.34 -10.27
N ASN A 240 8.20 -8.36 -9.84
CA ASN A 240 7.83 -8.08 -8.47
C ASN A 240 6.66 -8.95 -8.04
N VAL A 241 6.69 -9.39 -6.79
CA VAL A 241 5.59 -10.09 -6.12
C VAL A 241 5.37 -9.45 -4.75
N TYR A 242 4.12 -9.20 -4.44
CA TYR A 242 3.67 -8.67 -3.15
C TYR A 242 2.57 -9.56 -2.61
N VAL A 243 2.68 -9.92 -1.34
CA VAL A 243 1.69 -10.73 -0.63
C VAL A 243 1.39 -10.06 0.71
N SER A 244 0.13 -9.83 0.98
CA SER A 244 -0.33 -9.30 2.25
C SER A 244 -1.43 -10.18 2.83
N LYS A 245 -1.40 -10.39 4.14
CA LYS A 245 -2.42 -11.13 4.88
C LYS A 245 -2.87 -10.32 6.09
N MET A 246 -4.18 -10.15 6.20
CA MET A 246 -4.81 -9.56 7.39
C MET A 246 -6.01 -10.41 7.76
N THR A 247 -6.01 -10.99 8.96
CA THR A 247 -7.00 -11.97 9.41
C THR A 247 -7.12 -13.15 8.45
N THR A 248 -8.23 -13.26 7.72
CA THR A 248 -8.52 -14.32 6.72
C THR A 248 -8.30 -13.84 5.29
N THR A 249 -8.11 -12.54 5.07
CA THR A 249 -8.00 -11.95 3.75
C THR A 249 -6.56 -11.94 3.27
N TRP A 250 -6.36 -12.40 2.04
CA TRP A 250 -5.11 -12.37 1.32
C TRP A 250 -5.20 -11.39 0.16
N GLU A 251 -4.15 -10.65 -0.05
CA GLU A 251 -3.92 -9.86 -1.25
C GLU A 251 -2.61 -10.31 -1.87
N ILE A 252 -2.67 -10.70 -3.13
CA ILE A 252 -1.49 -11.14 -3.90
C ILE A 252 -1.45 -10.31 -5.16
N VAL A 253 -0.32 -9.63 -5.37
CA VAL A 253 -0.05 -8.85 -6.59
C VAL A 253 1.26 -9.35 -7.18
N ALA A 254 1.23 -9.77 -8.43
CA ALA A 254 2.42 -10.24 -9.14
C ALA A 254 2.49 -9.61 -10.53
N GLY A 255 3.69 -9.32 -10.99
CA GLY A 255 3.91 -8.70 -12.29
C GLY A 255 5.31 -8.14 -12.44
N GLY A 256 5.44 -7.12 -13.27
CA GLY A 256 6.71 -6.45 -13.44
C GLY A 256 6.67 -5.30 -14.41
N THR A 257 7.75 -4.54 -14.43
CA THR A 257 7.99 -3.47 -15.39
C THR A 257 9.28 -3.71 -16.16
N GLY A 258 9.30 -3.29 -17.41
CA GLY A 258 10.52 -3.11 -18.22
C GLY A 258 10.86 -1.62 -18.26
N GLN A 259 12.13 -1.30 -18.08
CA GLN A 259 12.69 0.04 -18.28
C GLN A 259 13.53 0.01 -19.53
N ARG A 260 13.21 0.88 -20.49
CA ARG A 260 13.97 1.05 -21.73
C ARG A 260 14.73 2.37 -21.69
N ASP A 261 16.04 2.31 -21.82
CA ASP A 261 16.85 3.51 -21.99
C ASP A 261 16.58 4.16 -23.36
N LEU A 262 16.22 5.45 -23.33
CA LEU A 262 16.00 6.27 -24.52
C LEU A 262 17.16 7.22 -24.82
N SER A 263 18.05 7.41 -23.85
CA SER A 263 19.15 8.39 -23.92
C SER A 263 20.51 7.76 -24.19
N GLY A 264 20.63 6.44 -24.10
CA GLY A 264 21.89 5.70 -24.25
C GLY A 264 22.83 5.81 -23.03
N ASN A 265 22.42 6.51 -21.97
CA ASN A 265 23.18 6.71 -20.73
C ASN A 265 22.34 6.57 -19.45
N GLY A 266 21.14 6.03 -19.56
CA GLY A 266 20.23 5.81 -18.45
C GLY A 266 19.51 7.06 -17.91
N ASN A 267 19.78 8.25 -18.47
CA ASN A 267 19.21 9.50 -17.95
C ASN A 267 17.71 9.68 -18.27
N THR A 268 17.26 9.10 -19.40
CA THR A 268 15.85 9.11 -19.81
C THR A 268 15.41 7.69 -20.11
N GLN A 269 14.42 7.19 -19.35
CA GLN A 269 13.95 5.81 -19.45
C GLN A 269 12.44 5.78 -19.59
N LEU A 270 11.94 4.98 -20.53
CA LEU A 270 10.53 4.63 -20.66
C LEU A 270 10.24 3.42 -19.78
N ILE A 271 9.19 3.50 -18.97
CA ILE A 271 8.74 2.42 -18.08
C ILE A 271 7.43 1.88 -18.60
N MET A 272 7.36 0.57 -18.80
CA MET A 272 6.14 -0.13 -19.22
C MET A 272 6.03 -1.44 -18.46
N GLY A 273 4.82 -1.84 -18.09
CA GLY A 273 4.61 -3.11 -17.42
C GLY A 273 3.16 -3.41 -17.12
N ALA A 274 2.96 -4.53 -16.46
CA ALA A 274 1.65 -4.93 -15.98
C ALA A 274 1.78 -5.77 -14.72
N TYR A 275 0.79 -5.65 -13.85
CA TYR A 275 0.61 -6.47 -12.66
C TYR A 275 -0.77 -7.11 -12.68
N TYR A 276 -0.90 -8.22 -12.00
CA TYR A 276 -2.17 -8.87 -11.76
C TYR A 276 -2.41 -8.99 -10.26
N ARG A 277 -3.48 -8.39 -9.79
CA ARG A 277 -3.99 -8.59 -8.44
C ARG A 277 -4.97 -9.75 -8.49
N VAL A 278 -4.61 -10.83 -7.80
CA VAL A 278 -5.32 -12.10 -7.87
C VAL A 278 -6.80 -11.92 -7.48
N ASN A 279 -7.70 -12.39 -8.33
CA ASN A 279 -9.15 -12.31 -8.19
C ASN A 279 -9.73 -10.88 -8.11
N ASP A 280 -8.98 -9.85 -8.51
CA ASP A 280 -9.45 -8.47 -8.45
C ASP A 280 -9.24 -7.70 -9.77
N ALA A 281 -8.00 -7.41 -10.17
CA ALA A 281 -7.74 -6.49 -11.29
C ALA A 281 -6.46 -6.79 -12.06
N LEU A 282 -6.45 -6.40 -13.34
CA LEU A 282 -5.24 -6.26 -14.16
C LEU A 282 -4.80 -4.78 -14.09
N LEU A 283 -3.50 -4.55 -13.91
CA LEU A 283 -2.91 -3.24 -13.64
C LEU A 283 -1.82 -2.91 -14.68
N PRO A 284 -2.14 -2.45 -15.88
CA PRO A 284 -1.16 -1.88 -16.79
C PRO A 284 -0.52 -0.64 -16.16
N VAL A 285 0.79 -0.49 -16.37
CA VAL A 285 1.60 0.61 -15.85
C VAL A 285 2.41 1.20 -17.00
N VAL A 286 2.46 2.51 -17.08
CA VAL A 286 3.33 3.26 -17.98
C VAL A 286 3.98 4.40 -17.19
N GLY A 287 5.21 4.75 -17.58
CA GLY A 287 5.92 5.83 -16.91
C GLY A 287 7.11 6.34 -17.69
N LEU A 288 7.68 7.42 -17.20
CA LEU A 288 8.89 8.04 -17.69
C LEU A 288 9.78 8.39 -16.52
N GLN A 289 11.04 8.00 -16.59
CA GLN A 289 12.08 8.47 -15.67
C GLN A 289 13.02 9.41 -16.43
N LYS A 290 13.30 10.57 -15.85
CA LYS A 290 14.24 11.56 -16.39
C LYS A 290 14.90 12.34 -15.27
N SER A 291 16.25 12.37 -15.28
CA SER A 291 17.05 13.17 -14.33
C SER A 291 16.67 12.96 -12.87
N GLY A 292 16.43 11.69 -12.48
CA GLY A 292 16.03 11.30 -11.13
C GLY A 292 14.55 11.56 -10.77
N TYR A 293 13.74 12.09 -11.69
CA TYR A 293 12.28 12.13 -11.55
C TYR A 293 11.67 10.91 -12.24
N LYS A 294 10.83 10.18 -11.53
CA LYS A 294 10.04 9.07 -12.06
C LYS A 294 8.56 9.41 -11.99
N PHE A 295 7.90 9.46 -13.13
CA PHE A 295 6.46 9.61 -13.28
C PHE A 295 5.88 8.28 -13.69
N THR A 296 4.84 7.80 -13.01
CA THR A 296 4.14 6.58 -13.39
C THR A 296 2.64 6.78 -13.30
N PHE A 297 1.94 6.17 -14.24
CA PHE A 297 0.49 6.07 -14.29
C PHE A 297 0.10 4.60 -14.37
N SER A 298 -0.92 4.20 -13.63
CA SER A 298 -1.53 2.88 -13.75
C SER A 298 -3.05 2.96 -13.76
N TYR A 299 -3.67 1.94 -14.32
CA TYR A 299 -5.11 1.78 -14.34
C TYR A 299 -5.46 0.38 -13.85
N ASP A 300 -6.34 0.28 -12.84
CA ASP A 300 -6.86 -1.00 -12.35
C ASP A 300 -8.08 -1.38 -13.20
N ALA A 301 -7.91 -2.27 -14.16
CA ALA A 301 -9.00 -2.86 -14.91
C ALA A 301 -9.60 -4.01 -14.08
N THR A 302 -10.81 -3.81 -13.52
CA THR A 302 -11.47 -4.81 -12.68
C THR A 302 -11.74 -6.09 -13.47
N ALA A 303 -11.20 -7.21 -12.98
CA ALA A 303 -11.35 -8.55 -13.55
C ALA A 303 -12.24 -9.47 -12.69
N SER A 304 -12.57 -9.06 -11.46
CA SER A 304 -13.46 -9.78 -10.56
C SER A 304 -14.92 -9.70 -10.98
N SER A 305 -15.82 -10.38 -10.25
CA SER A 305 -17.27 -10.31 -10.48
C SER A 305 -17.84 -8.89 -10.42
N LEU A 306 -17.14 -7.97 -9.75
CA LEU A 306 -17.50 -6.56 -9.66
C LEU A 306 -17.50 -5.85 -11.03
N ARG A 307 -16.79 -6.41 -12.05
CA ARG A 307 -16.79 -5.88 -13.42
C ARG A 307 -18.18 -5.69 -14.03
N ASN A 308 -19.14 -6.54 -13.60
CA ASN A 308 -20.51 -6.47 -14.10
C ASN A 308 -21.24 -5.20 -13.63
N TYR A 309 -20.81 -4.61 -12.52
CA TYR A 309 -21.40 -3.41 -11.91
C TYR A 309 -20.63 -2.14 -12.27
N ASN A 310 -19.30 -2.22 -12.34
CA ASN A 310 -18.45 -1.05 -12.60
C ASN A 310 -17.93 -0.97 -14.05
N GLN A 311 -18.38 -1.87 -14.94
CA GLN A 311 -17.95 -1.93 -16.34
C GLN A 311 -16.42 -2.01 -16.49
N SER A 312 -15.76 -2.80 -15.63
CA SER A 312 -14.30 -2.92 -15.51
C SER A 312 -13.56 -1.62 -15.12
N ARG A 313 -14.28 -0.58 -14.68
CA ARG A 313 -13.71 0.70 -14.25
C ARG A 313 -13.33 0.62 -12.78
N GLY A 314 -12.09 0.23 -12.49
CA GLY A 314 -11.56 0.07 -11.13
C GLY A 314 -11.00 1.37 -10.57
N ALA A 315 -9.71 1.61 -10.78
CA ALA A 315 -9.03 2.79 -10.25
C ALA A 315 -7.99 3.33 -11.23
N TYR A 316 -7.67 4.60 -11.12
CA TYR A 316 -6.42 5.12 -11.68
C TYR A 316 -5.51 5.63 -10.57
N GLU A 317 -4.21 5.49 -10.81
CA GLU A 317 -3.18 5.87 -9.85
C GLU A 317 -2.04 6.57 -10.55
N MET A 318 -1.58 7.68 -9.96
CA MET A 318 -0.46 8.48 -10.43
C MET A 318 0.58 8.57 -9.34
N SER A 319 1.85 8.45 -9.71
CA SER A 319 2.97 8.60 -8.79
C SER A 319 4.05 9.48 -9.40
N ILE A 320 4.63 10.34 -8.57
CA ILE A 320 5.80 11.14 -8.88
C ILE A 320 6.81 10.86 -7.78
N VAL A 321 7.98 10.36 -8.15
CA VAL A 321 9.07 10.10 -7.21
C VAL A 321 10.32 10.82 -7.69
N LYS A 322 10.95 11.60 -6.82
CA LYS A 322 12.27 12.20 -7.03
C LYS A 322 13.28 11.46 -6.19
N GLN A 323 14.36 11.02 -6.80
CA GLN A 323 15.55 10.48 -6.14
C GLN A 323 16.77 11.31 -6.56
N GLY A 324 17.77 11.39 -5.69
CA GLY A 324 18.97 12.15 -6.01
C GLY A 324 20.05 11.99 -4.96
N LEU A 325 21.18 12.66 -5.19
CA LEU A 325 22.28 12.80 -4.26
C LEU A 325 22.31 14.26 -3.77
N ILE A 326 22.34 14.46 -2.47
CA ILE A 326 22.58 15.77 -1.84
C ILE A 326 24.04 16.14 -2.07
N ASP A 327 24.94 15.20 -1.82
CA ASP A 327 26.37 15.37 -2.04
C ASP A 327 26.84 14.39 -3.13
N LYS A 328 27.13 14.91 -4.32
CA LYS A 328 27.59 14.12 -5.47
C LYS A 328 28.98 13.52 -5.28
N THR A 329 29.75 13.99 -4.29
CA THR A 329 31.06 13.43 -3.96
C THR A 329 30.97 12.15 -3.14
N LYS A 330 29.84 11.95 -2.44
CA LYS A 330 29.56 10.75 -1.68
C LYS A 330 28.90 9.72 -2.62
N GLY A 331 29.63 8.70 -3.00
CA GLY A 331 29.11 7.65 -3.89
C GLY A 331 27.78 7.06 -3.41
N ILE A 332 27.01 6.46 -4.32
CA ILE A 332 25.75 5.76 -4.01
C ILE A 332 26.07 4.48 -3.24
N LYS A 333 25.52 4.33 -2.03
CA LYS A 333 25.77 3.19 -1.13
C LYS A 333 24.83 2.00 -1.35
N CYS A 334 23.61 2.28 -1.83
CA CYS A 334 22.63 1.25 -2.04
C CYS A 334 22.87 0.52 -3.37
N PRO A 335 22.84 -0.80 -3.38
CA PRO A 335 23.00 -1.58 -4.62
C PRO A 335 21.82 -1.36 -5.57
N ALA A 336 22.11 -1.25 -6.86
CA ALA A 336 21.11 -1.10 -7.91
C ALA A 336 21.64 -1.61 -9.24
N VAL A 337 20.75 -2.12 -10.09
CA VAL A 337 21.04 -2.35 -11.51
C VAL A 337 20.86 -1.03 -12.25
N ARG A 338 21.83 -0.66 -13.06
CA ARG A 338 21.86 0.60 -13.83
C ARG A 338 22.16 0.34 -15.30
N PHE A 339 21.80 1.33 -16.15
CA PHE A 339 22.19 1.37 -17.56
C PHE A 339 23.66 1.75 -17.73
#